data_2a97b9aade4874f3200c6cf454a01f88
#
_entry.id   2a97b9aade4874f3200c6cf454a01f88
#
_cell.length_a   1.000
_cell.length_b   1.000
_cell.length_c   1.000
_cell.angle_alpha   90.00
_cell.angle_beta   90.00
_cell.angle_gamma   90.00
#
_symmetry.space_group_name_H-M   'P 1'
#
loop_
_entity.id
_entity.type
_entity.pdbx_description
1 polymer ?
#
loop_
_entity_poly.entity_id
_entity_poly.type
_entity_poly.pdbx_seq_one_letter_code
_entity_poly.pdbx_strand_id
1 'polypeptide(L)'
;AYYLKKGVLKAPLHFQFCMGCANGIPGSMKNLLFMKETMDQLCPGSTWSCFGVGHSALETLYGAVALGGHIRVGMEDNVMYAKGQLATSNRQFVERAARVIREYGNDVATPDEAREILSLKR
;
A
#
# COMPACT_ATOMS: atom_id res chain seq x y z
N ALA A 1 -1.58 16.86 -7.46
CA ALA A 1 -1.91 17.43 -8.79
C ALA A 1 -1.61 18.93 -8.86
N TYR A 2 -2.01 19.71 -7.85
CA TYR A 2 -1.71 21.14 -7.78
C TYR A 2 -0.20 21.43 -7.79
N TYR A 3 0.59 20.71 -6.98
CA TYR A 3 2.03 20.91 -6.90
C TYR A 3 2.79 20.38 -8.12
N LEU A 4 2.29 19.33 -8.79
CA LEU A 4 2.79 18.91 -10.10
C LEU A 4 2.61 20.03 -11.13
N LYS A 5 1.40 20.62 -11.21
CA LYS A 5 1.12 21.73 -12.12
C LYS A 5 1.99 22.97 -11.83
N LYS A 6 2.37 23.19 -10.58
CA LYS A 6 3.27 24.28 -10.16
C LYS A 6 4.75 23.97 -10.38
N GLY A 7 5.10 22.75 -10.79
CA GLY A 7 6.50 22.33 -10.96
C GLY A 7 7.28 22.14 -9.67
N VAL A 8 6.60 22.11 -8.51
CA VAL A 8 7.20 21.85 -7.20
C VAL A 8 7.49 20.36 -7.04
N LEU A 9 6.54 19.52 -7.45
CA LEU A 9 6.71 18.07 -7.55
C LEU A 9 7.04 17.71 -9.00
N LYS A 10 7.76 16.60 -9.17
CA LYS A 10 8.11 16.04 -10.48
C LYS A 10 7.64 14.58 -10.54
N ALA A 11 6.98 14.23 -11.63
CA ALA A 11 6.62 12.84 -11.90
C ALA A 11 7.87 12.00 -12.24
N PRO A 12 7.85 10.66 -12.02
CA PRO A 12 6.76 9.93 -11.39
C PRO A 12 6.69 10.16 -9.88
N LEU A 13 5.48 10.04 -9.31
CA LEU A 13 5.26 10.13 -7.87
C LEU A 13 5.00 8.73 -7.28
N HIS A 14 5.22 8.61 -5.97
CA HIS A 14 4.75 7.47 -5.19
C HIS A 14 3.74 7.95 -4.14
N PHE A 15 2.55 7.33 -4.13
CA PHE A 15 1.50 7.61 -3.16
C PHE A 15 1.43 6.49 -2.11
N GLN A 16 1.21 6.86 -0.86
CA GLN A 16 0.87 5.89 0.18
C GLN A 16 -0.54 6.16 0.68
N PHE A 17 -1.46 5.22 0.45
CA PHE A 17 -2.83 5.31 0.94
C PHE A 17 -2.91 4.76 2.36
N CYS A 18 -3.23 5.64 3.30
CA CYS A 18 -3.49 5.30 4.69
C CYS A 18 -5.00 5.19 4.87
N MET A 19 -5.50 4.01 5.16
CA MET A 19 -6.94 3.74 5.21
C MET A 19 -7.41 3.20 6.55
N GLY A 20 -8.63 3.51 6.93
CA GLY A 20 -9.22 3.01 8.17
C GLY A 20 -8.79 3.74 9.44
N CYS A 21 -8.10 4.88 9.34
CA CYS A 21 -7.87 5.77 10.47
C CYS A 21 -9.17 6.41 10.94
N ALA A 22 -9.26 6.75 12.22
CA ALA A 22 -10.46 7.32 12.84
C ALA A 22 -11.01 8.57 12.13
N ASN A 23 -10.13 9.41 11.60
CA ASN A 23 -10.48 10.65 10.89
C ASN A 23 -10.12 10.61 9.40
N GLY A 24 -9.92 9.40 8.85
CA GLY A 24 -9.56 9.19 7.45
C GLY A 24 -10.66 8.46 6.68
N ILE A 25 -10.34 8.13 5.44
CA ILE A 25 -11.23 7.33 4.59
C ILE A 25 -11.35 5.90 5.16
N PRO A 26 -12.56 5.32 5.25
CA PRO A 26 -12.72 3.94 5.69
C PRO A 26 -11.95 2.95 4.82
N GLY A 27 -11.32 1.95 5.46
CA GLY A 27 -10.51 0.94 4.79
C GLY A 27 -11.37 -0.17 4.17
N SER A 28 -12.04 0.13 3.06
CA SER A 28 -12.81 -0.82 2.28
C SER A 28 -12.29 -0.91 0.84
N MET A 29 -12.54 -2.03 0.17
CA MET A 29 -12.18 -2.20 -1.25
C MET A 29 -12.74 -1.11 -2.15
N LYS A 30 -13.98 -0.68 -1.90
CA LYS A 30 -14.61 0.42 -2.63
C LYS A 30 -13.82 1.71 -2.53
N ASN A 31 -13.40 2.06 -1.33
CA ASN A 31 -12.63 3.28 -1.09
C ASN A 31 -11.21 3.18 -1.62
N LEU A 32 -10.59 1.99 -1.53
CA LEU A 32 -9.27 1.75 -2.11
C LEU A 32 -9.30 1.91 -3.63
N LEU A 33 -10.29 1.33 -4.30
CA LEU A 33 -10.47 1.51 -5.73
C LEU A 33 -10.68 2.98 -6.11
N PHE A 34 -11.55 3.69 -5.36
CA PHE A 34 -11.76 5.12 -5.55
C PHE A 34 -10.47 5.94 -5.44
N MET A 35 -9.64 5.66 -4.43
CA MET A 35 -8.35 6.34 -4.25
C MET A 35 -7.40 6.05 -5.41
N LYS A 36 -7.32 4.80 -5.85
CA LYS A 36 -6.49 4.40 -6.99
C LYS A 36 -6.95 5.07 -8.28
N GLU A 37 -8.22 5.02 -8.61
CA GLU A 37 -8.78 5.65 -9.81
C GLU A 37 -8.55 7.17 -9.81
N THR A 38 -8.73 7.81 -8.65
CA THR A 38 -8.47 9.25 -8.48
C THR A 38 -6.99 9.57 -8.73
N MET A 39 -6.07 8.77 -8.19
CA MET A 39 -4.65 8.92 -8.43
C MET A 39 -4.31 8.74 -9.91
N ASP A 40 -4.81 7.68 -10.55
CA ASP A 40 -4.55 7.40 -11.96
C ASP A 40 -5.02 8.56 -12.86
N GLN A 41 -6.17 9.15 -12.53
CA GLN A 41 -6.73 10.28 -13.27
C GLN A 41 -5.93 11.57 -13.09
N LEU A 42 -5.50 11.87 -11.87
CA LEU A 42 -4.87 13.16 -11.54
C LEU A 42 -3.34 13.14 -11.69
N CYS A 43 -2.72 11.99 -11.49
CA CYS A 43 -1.27 11.80 -11.48
C CYS A 43 -0.88 10.51 -12.24
N PRO A 44 -1.18 10.42 -13.55
CA PRO A 44 -0.94 9.21 -14.33
C PRO A 44 0.54 8.78 -14.29
N GLY A 45 0.79 7.48 -14.31
CA GLY A 45 2.14 6.89 -14.25
C GLY A 45 2.77 6.86 -12.86
N SER A 46 2.03 7.26 -11.83
CA SER A 46 2.49 7.17 -10.44
C SER A 46 2.38 5.75 -9.91
N THR A 47 3.29 5.38 -9.02
CA THR A 47 3.19 4.15 -8.23
C THR A 47 2.47 4.42 -6.91
N TRP A 48 2.00 3.37 -6.26
CA TRP A 48 1.30 3.53 -5.00
C TRP A 48 1.46 2.31 -4.08
N SER A 49 1.32 2.58 -2.80
CA SER A 49 1.23 1.57 -1.74
C SER A 49 -0.01 1.82 -0.88
N CYS A 50 -0.44 0.80 -0.18
CA CYS A 50 -1.55 0.91 0.77
C CYS A 50 -1.26 0.19 2.07
N PHE A 51 -1.84 0.72 3.14
CA PHE A 51 -1.98 0.02 4.41
C PHE A 51 -3.33 0.37 5.05
N GLY A 52 -3.86 -0.57 5.81
CA GLY A 52 -5.07 -0.38 6.59
C GLY A 52 -4.79 -0.40 8.08
N VAL A 53 -5.47 0.46 8.82
CA VAL A 53 -5.37 0.50 10.27
C VAL A 53 -6.38 -0.47 10.89
N GLY A 54 -5.92 -1.26 11.88
CA GLY A 54 -6.76 -2.18 12.62
C GLY A 54 -7.43 -3.25 11.74
N HIS A 55 -8.75 -3.33 11.81
CA HIS A 55 -9.53 -4.35 11.08
C HIS A 55 -9.45 -4.23 9.56
N SER A 56 -9.09 -3.07 9.04
CA SER A 56 -8.93 -2.83 7.60
C SER A 56 -7.63 -3.41 7.02
N ALA A 57 -6.66 -3.78 7.86
CA ALA A 57 -5.32 -4.15 7.43
C ALA A 57 -5.30 -5.34 6.45
N LEU A 58 -6.14 -6.34 6.68
CA LEU A 58 -6.15 -7.53 5.83
C LEU A 58 -6.85 -7.26 4.49
N GLU A 59 -7.98 -6.56 4.51
CA GLU A 59 -8.72 -6.20 3.31
C GLU A 59 -7.88 -5.31 2.37
N THR A 60 -7.21 -4.31 2.93
CA THR A 60 -6.34 -3.42 2.13
C THR A 60 -5.09 -4.11 1.63
N LEU A 61 -4.52 -5.08 2.36
CA LEU A 61 -3.42 -5.92 1.89
C LEU A 61 -3.81 -6.68 0.61
N TYR A 62 -4.91 -7.44 0.66
CA TYR A 62 -5.38 -8.20 -0.51
C TYR A 62 -5.78 -7.27 -1.66
N GLY A 63 -6.45 -6.18 -1.33
CA GLY A 63 -6.87 -5.18 -2.31
C GLY A 63 -5.70 -4.52 -3.02
N ALA A 64 -4.66 -4.15 -2.30
CA ALA A 64 -3.47 -3.56 -2.90
C ALA A 64 -2.78 -4.52 -3.88
N VAL A 65 -2.60 -5.79 -3.50
CA VAL A 65 -2.02 -6.80 -4.39
C VAL A 65 -2.90 -7.00 -5.64
N ALA A 66 -4.22 -7.15 -5.46
CA ALA A 66 -5.14 -7.36 -6.57
C ALA A 66 -5.23 -6.19 -7.55
N LEU A 67 -5.04 -4.96 -7.07
CA LEU A 67 -5.07 -3.73 -7.87
C LEU A 67 -3.69 -3.28 -8.38
N GLY A 68 -2.65 -4.10 -8.19
CA GLY A 68 -1.29 -3.83 -8.68
C GLY A 68 -0.53 -2.77 -7.89
N GLY A 69 -0.89 -2.56 -6.62
CA GLY A 69 -0.20 -1.67 -5.71
C GLY A 69 0.87 -2.39 -4.89
N HIS A 70 1.73 -1.60 -4.27
CA HIS A 70 2.64 -2.06 -3.23
C HIS A 70 1.95 -2.06 -1.87
N ILE A 71 2.54 -2.73 -0.89
CA ILE A 71 1.94 -2.89 0.43
C ILE A 71 2.87 -2.41 1.53
N ARG A 72 2.28 -1.86 2.58
CA ARG A 72 2.91 -1.64 3.87
C ARG A 72 2.19 -2.48 4.92
N VAL A 73 2.95 -3.14 5.80
CA VAL A 73 2.43 -3.93 6.91
C VAL A 73 3.29 -3.71 8.17
N GLY A 74 2.68 -3.82 9.33
CA GLY A 74 3.40 -3.76 10.59
C GLY A 74 2.49 -3.60 11.81
N MET A 75 3.07 -3.85 12.98
CA MET A 75 2.37 -3.76 14.28
C MET A 75 1.97 -2.32 14.64
N GLU A 76 2.60 -1.33 14.02
CA GLU A 76 2.20 0.08 14.17
C GLU A 76 0.77 0.32 13.66
N ASP A 77 0.42 -0.33 12.54
CA ASP A 77 -0.85 -0.13 11.85
C ASP A 77 -1.93 -1.11 12.36
N ASN A 78 -1.52 -2.31 12.77
CA ASN A 78 -2.41 -3.35 13.26
C ASN A 78 -1.69 -4.33 14.20
N VAL A 79 -2.18 -4.49 15.42
CA VAL A 79 -1.63 -5.43 16.40
C VAL A 79 -2.23 -6.83 16.30
N MET A 80 -3.32 -7.01 15.54
CA MET A 80 -4.00 -8.29 15.39
C MET A 80 -3.49 -9.02 14.15
N TYR A 81 -2.89 -10.20 14.35
CA TYR A 81 -2.53 -11.08 13.24
C TYR A 81 -3.76 -11.72 12.59
N ALA A 82 -4.71 -12.17 13.40
CA ALA A 82 -6.01 -12.70 12.98
C ALA A 82 -7.06 -12.29 14.01
N LYS A 83 -8.34 -12.56 13.72
CA LYS A 83 -9.42 -12.28 14.67
C LYS A 83 -9.18 -12.99 16.00
N GLY A 84 -9.04 -12.23 17.08
CA GLY A 84 -8.76 -12.77 18.42
C GLY A 84 -7.31 -13.23 18.64
N GLN A 85 -6.39 -13.01 17.70
CA GLN A 85 -5.00 -13.42 17.82
C GLN A 85 -4.08 -12.22 17.64
N LEU A 86 -3.34 -11.85 18.67
CA LEU A 86 -2.30 -10.83 18.60
C LEU A 86 -1.11 -11.30 17.75
N ALA A 87 -0.49 -10.36 17.05
CA ALA A 87 0.78 -10.58 16.39
C ALA A 87 1.91 -10.70 17.43
N THR A 88 2.88 -11.57 17.17
CA THR A 88 4.08 -11.72 18.01
C THR A 88 5.26 -10.90 17.49
N SER A 89 5.23 -10.46 16.23
CA SER A 89 6.31 -9.67 15.62
C SER A 89 5.88 -9.06 14.29
N ASN A 90 6.59 -8.04 13.84
CA ASN A 90 6.46 -7.52 12.48
C ASN A 90 6.79 -8.57 11.40
N ARG A 91 7.66 -9.52 11.71
CA ARG A 91 8.02 -10.62 10.81
C ARG A 91 6.80 -11.41 10.33
N GLN A 92 5.83 -11.70 11.22
CA GLN A 92 4.61 -12.42 10.84
C GLN A 92 3.83 -11.69 9.73
N PHE A 93 3.74 -10.36 9.82
CA PHE A 93 3.05 -9.57 8.79
C PHE A 93 3.82 -9.56 7.48
N VAL A 94 5.14 -9.42 7.52
CA VAL A 94 6.00 -9.44 6.31
C VAL A 94 5.94 -10.79 5.63
N GLU A 95 6.01 -11.90 6.38
CA GLU A 95 5.90 -13.26 5.84
C GLU A 95 4.51 -13.51 5.21
N ARG A 96 3.43 -13.01 5.84
CA ARG A 96 2.08 -13.06 5.23
C ARG A 96 2.04 -12.28 3.94
N ALA A 97 2.53 -11.05 3.95
CA ALA A 97 2.54 -10.18 2.79
C ALA A 97 3.29 -10.83 1.60
N ALA A 98 4.48 -11.34 1.85
CA ALA A 98 5.27 -12.03 0.84
C ALA A 98 4.57 -13.29 0.29
N ARG A 99 3.89 -14.05 1.16
CA ARG A 99 3.09 -15.21 0.74
C ARG A 99 1.92 -14.78 -0.15
N VAL A 100 1.15 -13.77 0.24
CA VAL A 100 0.00 -13.28 -0.54
C VAL A 100 0.44 -12.78 -1.91
N ILE A 101 1.55 -12.04 -1.99
CA ILE A 101 2.10 -11.57 -3.26
C ILE A 101 2.40 -12.77 -4.19
N ARG A 102 3.06 -13.81 -3.68
CA ARG A 102 3.42 -14.99 -4.49
C ARG A 102 2.21 -15.83 -4.87
N GLU A 103 1.25 -16.01 -3.96
CA GLU A 103 0.00 -16.72 -4.26
C GLU A 103 -0.82 -16.04 -5.34
N TYR A 104 -0.70 -14.70 -5.45
CA TYR A 104 -1.33 -13.92 -6.52
C TYR A 104 -0.58 -14.01 -7.86
N GLY A 105 0.61 -14.63 -7.90
CA GLY A 105 1.42 -14.79 -9.11
C GLY A 105 2.45 -13.67 -9.32
N ASN A 106 2.68 -12.84 -8.33
CA ASN A 106 3.68 -11.78 -8.33
C ASN A 106 4.91 -12.18 -7.50
N ASP A 107 5.99 -11.41 -7.62
CA ASP A 107 7.20 -11.54 -6.80
C ASP A 107 7.40 -10.36 -5.86
N VAL A 108 8.15 -10.63 -4.79
CA VAL A 108 8.62 -9.59 -3.88
C VAL A 108 9.87 -8.95 -4.48
N ALA A 109 9.79 -7.64 -4.75
CA ALA A 109 10.91 -6.90 -5.31
C ALA A 109 12.15 -6.96 -4.40
N THR A 110 13.31 -7.11 -5.00
CA THR A 110 14.59 -6.90 -4.33
C THR A 110 14.79 -5.42 -3.97
N PRO A 111 15.72 -5.09 -3.05
CA PRO A 111 16.00 -3.69 -2.73
C PRO A 111 16.42 -2.84 -3.93
N ASP A 112 17.10 -3.41 -4.91
CA ASP A 112 17.53 -2.68 -6.12
C ASP A 112 16.34 -2.45 -7.06
N GLU A 113 15.51 -3.46 -7.31
CA GLU A 113 14.25 -3.31 -8.07
C GLU A 113 13.30 -2.30 -7.41
N ALA A 114 13.20 -2.32 -6.06
CA ALA A 114 12.38 -1.34 -5.34
C ALA A 114 12.89 0.10 -5.55
N ARG A 115 14.22 0.31 -5.57
CA ARG A 115 14.79 1.63 -5.88
C ARG A 115 14.48 2.08 -7.30
N GLU A 116 14.55 1.16 -8.27
CA GLU A 116 14.21 1.45 -9.67
C GLU A 116 12.72 1.81 -9.80
N ILE A 117 11.83 0.99 -9.23
CA ILE A 117 10.36 1.23 -9.24
C ILE A 117 10.03 2.60 -8.65
N LEU A 118 10.68 2.97 -7.55
CA LEU A 118 10.45 4.23 -6.84
C LEU A 118 11.27 5.39 -7.36
N SER A 119 12.08 5.18 -8.42
CA SER A 119 12.97 6.20 -9.01
C SER A 119 13.92 6.84 -7.98
N LEU A 120 14.37 6.07 -7.00
CA LEU A 120 15.29 6.54 -5.96
C LEU A 120 16.72 6.56 -6.49
N LYS A 121 17.42 7.67 -6.25
CA LYS A 121 18.86 7.76 -6.52
C LYS A 121 19.63 6.85 -5.55
N ARG A 122 20.69 6.20 -6.05
CA ARG A 122 21.67 5.52 -5.21
C ARG A 122 22.50 6.52 -4.42
#